data_57345750c3c517b81822edbdfd19224c
#
_entry.id   57345750c3c517b81822edbdfd19224c
#
_cell.length_a   1.000
_cell.length_b   1.000
_cell.length_c   1.000
_cell.angle_alpha   90.00
_cell.angle_beta   90.00
_cell.angle_gamma   90.00
#
_symmetry.space_group_name_H-M   'P 1'
#
loop_
_entity.id
_entity.type
_entity.pdbx_description
1 polymer ?
#
loop_
_entity_poly.entity_id
_entity_poly.type
_entity_poly.pdbx_seq_one_letter_code
_entity_poly.pdbx_strand_id
1 'polypeptide(L)'
;MKIKLSLILTVAALALSGSAVAEVKIALVAKSLGNGFFEAANVGAQEAAKELGDVKVIYTGPTTTTAEAQIEVLNGLIAQGVDAIAISANDPDALVPVLKKAMQRGIKVVSWDSGVAKAGRQIHLNPSNNALIGETNVKLAADALKALNVEKGDVAVLSATPTSTNQNTWIAEMKKVLPKYPSVNLVTVAYGDDLSDKSYREAVGLLKTYPDLKVIVSPSSVGIVAAAQAVKDQGKIGKVYVTGLGLPSEMAGAVKSGASKSFAIWNPIDLGYAATYLADDLVKGTATKDEASMGKLGKVKLDADGSGAMAEPFVYDASNIDKFSKIF
;
A
#
# COMPACT_ATOMS: atom_id res chain seq x y z
N MET A 1 87.36 -8.55 -21.36
CA MET A 1 86.44 -8.44 -20.21
C MET A 1 85.17 -7.83 -20.74
N LYS A 2 84.11 -8.64 -20.94
CA LYS A 2 82.85 -8.18 -21.55
C LYS A 2 81.77 -8.15 -20.40
N ILE A 3 81.35 -6.96 -20.03
CA ILE A 3 80.29 -6.76 -19.06
C ILE A 3 78.96 -6.86 -19.79
N LYS A 4 78.11 -7.85 -19.41
CA LYS A 4 76.73 -7.97 -19.91
C LYS A 4 75.82 -7.17 -18.98
N LEU A 5 75.21 -6.15 -19.58
CA LEU A 5 74.17 -5.34 -18.90
C LEU A 5 72.87 -6.05 -19.10
N SER A 6 72.30 -6.60 -17.99
CA SER A 6 70.93 -7.19 -17.96
C SER A 6 69.91 -6.12 -17.65
N LEU A 7 69.04 -5.83 -18.64
CA LEU A 7 67.89 -4.92 -18.50
C LEU A 7 66.77 -5.67 -17.84
N ILE A 8 66.42 -5.32 -16.61
CA ILE A 8 65.24 -5.84 -15.90
C ILE A 8 64.05 -4.99 -16.27
N LEU A 9 63.14 -5.56 -17.09
CA LEU A 9 61.84 -4.95 -17.41
C LEU A 9 60.90 -5.21 -16.27
N THR A 10 60.61 -4.21 -15.44
CA THR A 10 59.57 -4.26 -14.40
C THR A 10 58.21 -3.93 -15.04
N VAL A 11 57.42 -4.95 -15.29
CA VAL A 11 56.01 -4.76 -15.72
C VAL A 11 55.20 -4.36 -14.50
N ALA A 12 54.82 -3.10 -14.40
CA ALA A 12 53.86 -2.62 -13.41
C ALA A 12 52.46 -3.05 -13.88
N ALA A 13 51.94 -4.11 -13.28
CA ALA A 13 50.53 -4.47 -13.42
C ALA A 13 49.68 -3.42 -12.65
N LEU A 14 49.08 -2.47 -13.37
CA LEU A 14 48.00 -1.65 -12.82
C LEU A 14 46.80 -2.59 -12.55
N ALA A 15 46.64 -2.95 -11.30
CA ALA A 15 45.38 -3.52 -10.83
C ALA A 15 44.29 -2.43 -10.92
N LEU A 16 43.43 -2.51 -11.93
CA LEU A 16 42.15 -1.80 -11.94
C LEU A 16 41.31 -2.41 -10.82
N SER A 17 41.43 -1.87 -9.61
CA SER A 17 40.47 -2.05 -8.55
C SER A 17 39.19 -1.33 -8.98
N GLY A 18 38.34 -2.01 -9.73
CA GLY A 18 36.95 -1.61 -9.89
C GLY A 18 36.34 -1.52 -8.50
N SER A 19 36.04 -0.30 -8.03
CA SER A 19 35.29 -0.11 -6.82
C SER A 19 33.96 -0.82 -7.04
N ALA A 20 33.79 -2.00 -6.44
CA ALA A 20 32.47 -2.63 -6.36
C ALA A 20 31.57 -1.62 -5.64
N VAL A 21 30.61 -1.05 -6.34
CA VAL A 21 29.58 -0.24 -5.72
C VAL A 21 28.89 -1.14 -4.71
N ALA A 22 28.90 -0.75 -3.44
CA ALA A 22 28.26 -1.54 -2.39
C ALA A 22 26.75 -1.62 -2.69
N GLU A 23 26.21 -2.83 -2.71
CA GLU A 23 24.80 -3.08 -2.98
C GLU A 23 23.94 -2.44 -1.87
N VAL A 24 23.05 -1.53 -2.24
CA VAL A 24 22.09 -0.89 -1.31
C VAL A 24 20.98 -1.87 -0.96
N LYS A 25 20.80 -2.16 0.33
CA LYS A 25 19.77 -3.08 0.84
C LYS A 25 18.55 -2.30 1.30
N ILE A 26 17.44 -2.43 0.60
CA ILE A 26 16.16 -1.80 0.93
C ILE A 26 15.19 -2.87 1.38
N ALA A 27 14.71 -2.78 2.62
CA ALA A 27 13.65 -3.65 3.11
C ALA A 27 12.28 -3.06 2.76
N LEU A 28 11.50 -3.76 1.95
CA LEU A 28 10.08 -3.45 1.70
C LEU A 28 9.24 -4.23 2.70
N VAL A 29 8.66 -3.53 3.68
CA VAL A 29 7.93 -4.15 4.79
C VAL A 29 6.43 -3.98 4.61
N ALA A 30 5.72 -5.10 4.43
CA ALA A 30 4.28 -5.18 4.34
C ALA A 30 3.59 -5.11 5.72
N LYS A 31 2.29 -4.78 5.75
CA LYS A 31 1.46 -4.96 6.96
C LYS A 31 1.36 -6.43 7.36
N SER A 32 1.19 -7.30 6.36
CA SER A 32 1.23 -8.76 6.51
C SER A 32 1.62 -9.41 5.18
N LEU A 33 2.28 -10.55 5.24
CA LEU A 33 2.57 -11.39 4.08
C LEU A 33 1.31 -12.13 3.62
N GLY A 34 1.26 -12.49 2.33
CA GLY A 34 0.14 -13.21 1.73
C GLY A 34 -1.07 -12.35 1.36
N ASN A 35 -0.97 -11.04 1.48
CA ASN A 35 -1.97 -10.10 0.97
C ASN A 35 -1.61 -9.67 -0.46
N GLY A 36 -2.50 -9.93 -1.43
CA GLY A 36 -2.27 -9.69 -2.86
C GLY A 36 -1.82 -8.27 -3.20
N PHE A 37 -2.30 -7.26 -2.45
CA PHE A 37 -1.85 -5.88 -2.62
C PHE A 37 -0.35 -5.70 -2.36
N PHE A 38 0.17 -6.29 -1.29
CA PHE A 38 1.60 -6.19 -0.96
C PHE A 38 2.47 -7.08 -1.85
N GLU A 39 1.94 -8.23 -2.29
CA GLU A 39 2.64 -9.07 -3.27
C GLU A 39 2.80 -8.33 -4.61
N ALA A 40 1.76 -7.63 -5.07
CA ALA A 40 1.84 -6.78 -6.26
C ALA A 40 2.83 -5.60 -6.07
N ALA A 41 2.83 -4.97 -4.90
CA ALA A 41 3.81 -3.93 -4.58
C ALA A 41 5.26 -4.46 -4.59
N ASN A 42 5.48 -5.68 -4.11
CA ASN A 42 6.79 -6.33 -4.20
C ASN A 42 7.24 -6.52 -5.66
N VAL A 43 6.34 -6.88 -6.58
CA VAL A 43 6.69 -6.97 -8.01
C VAL A 43 7.28 -5.64 -8.50
N GLY A 44 6.65 -4.52 -8.19
CA GLY A 44 7.14 -3.20 -8.56
C GLY A 44 8.47 -2.83 -7.88
N ALA A 45 8.64 -3.20 -6.63
CA ALA A 45 9.88 -2.97 -5.89
C ALA A 45 11.06 -3.75 -6.49
N GLN A 46 10.85 -5.00 -6.92
CA GLN A 46 11.87 -5.80 -7.62
C GLN A 46 12.18 -5.22 -9.01
N GLU A 47 11.19 -4.66 -9.72
CA GLU A 47 11.40 -3.95 -10.97
C GLU A 47 12.29 -2.71 -10.77
N ALA A 48 12.01 -1.90 -9.74
CA ALA A 48 12.83 -0.76 -9.36
C ALA A 48 14.27 -1.16 -9.03
N ALA A 49 14.46 -2.21 -8.25
CA ALA A 49 15.79 -2.71 -7.91
C ALA A 49 16.59 -3.13 -9.14
N LYS A 50 15.93 -3.81 -10.08
CA LYS A 50 16.56 -4.22 -11.35
C LYS A 50 16.95 -3.00 -12.20
N GLU A 51 16.13 -1.96 -12.23
CA GLU A 51 16.39 -0.74 -13.00
C GLU A 51 17.53 0.09 -12.38
N LEU A 52 17.57 0.21 -11.05
CA LEU A 52 18.62 0.89 -10.30
C LEU A 52 19.99 0.19 -10.40
N GLY A 53 19.98 -1.14 -10.48
CA GLY A 53 21.15 -1.98 -10.77
C GLY A 53 22.10 -2.21 -9.57
N ASP A 54 22.09 -1.33 -8.58
CA ASP A 54 22.92 -1.39 -7.37
C ASP A 54 22.06 -1.60 -6.09
N VAL A 55 20.78 -1.94 -6.25
CA VAL A 55 19.81 -2.10 -5.17
C VAL A 55 19.36 -3.56 -5.04
N LYS A 56 19.30 -4.05 -3.82
CA LYS A 56 18.65 -5.30 -3.43
C LYS A 56 17.45 -5.04 -2.57
N VAL A 57 16.27 -5.44 -3.04
CA VAL A 57 15.03 -5.38 -2.25
C VAL A 57 14.87 -6.65 -1.43
N ILE A 58 14.62 -6.49 -0.13
CA ILE A 58 14.25 -7.54 0.81
C ILE A 58 12.76 -7.35 1.14
N TYR A 59 11.91 -8.13 0.46
CA TYR A 59 10.47 -8.14 0.77
C TYR A 59 10.22 -8.97 2.01
N THR A 60 9.55 -8.39 3.01
CA THR A 60 9.25 -9.05 4.28
C THR A 60 8.04 -8.41 4.96
N GLY A 61 7.58 -9.05 6.01
CA GLY A 61 6.49 -8.58 6.86
C GLY A 61 6.10 -9.64 7.87
N PRO A 62 5.24 -9.32 8.81
CA PRO A 62 4.67 -10.32 9.72
C PRO A 62 3.60 -11.14 9.01
N THR A 63 3.14 -12.21 9.66
CA THR A 63 1.98 -13.00 9.24
C THR A 63 0.67 -12.54 9.88
N THR A 64 0.76 -11.59 10.82
CA THR A 64 -0.37 -10.97 11.53
C THR A 64 -0.31 -9.46 11.40
N THR A 65 -1.45 -8.80 11.44
CA THR A 65 -1.58 -7.35 11.24
C THR A 65 -1.47 -6.56 12.56
N THR A 66 -0.46 -6.89 13.38
CA THR A 66 -0.20 -6.22 14.67
C THR A 66 1.09 -5.42 14.66
N ALA A 67 1.15 -4.36 15.47
CA ALA A 67 2.34 -3.55 15.64
C ALA A 67 3.50 -4.35 16.24
N GLU A 68 3.23 -5.21 17.22
CA GLU A 68 4.23 -6.05 17.88
C GLU A 68 4.94 -6.95 16.89
N ALA A 69 4.20 -7.61 16.02
CA ALA A 69 4.77 -8.48 14.99
C ALA A 69 5.63 -7.69 13.98
N GLN A 70 5.22 -6.46 13.62
CA GLN A 70 6.06 -5.59 12.79
C GLN A 70 7.32 -5.12 13.52
N ILE A 71 7.24 -4.83 14.83
CA ILE A 71 8.42 -4.45 15.65
C ILE A 71 9.47 -5.57 15.65
N GLU A 72 9.06 -6.84 15.73
CA GLU A 72 9.97 -7.98 15.65
C GLU A 72 10.70 -8.02 14.29
N VAL A 73 9.96 -7.88 13.19
CA VAL A 73 10.53 -7.80 11.83
C VAL A 73 11.53 -6.64 11.73
N LEU A 74 11.15 -5.44 12.19
CA LEU A 74 11.99 -4.25 12.16
C LEU A 74 13.28 -4.42 12.97
N ASN A 75 13.22 -5.04 14.16
CA ASN A 75 14.41 -5.33 14.95
C ASN A 75 15.36 -6.28 14.21
N GLY A 76 14.83 -7.29 13.51
CA GLY A 76 15.61 -8.18 12.65
C GLY A 76 16.31 -7.45 11.52
N LEU A 77 15.64 -6.53 10.84
CA LEU A 77 16.19 -5.71 9.75
C LEU A 77 17.30 -4.76 10.25
N ILE A 78 17.07 -4.12 11.41
CA ILE A 78 18.09 -3.29 12.07
C ILE A 78 19.33 -4.08 12.43
N ALA A 79 19.18 -5.33 12.87
CA ALA A 79 20.31 -6.21 13.18
C ALA A 79 21.05 -6.66 11.92
N GLN A 80 20.37 -6.85 10.81
CA GLN A 80 20.95 -7.19 9.50
C GLN A 80 21.70 -6.02 8.85
N GLY A 81 21.52 -4.78 9.35
CA GLY A 81 22.16 -3.60 8.80
C GLY A 81 21.70 -3.29 7.38
N VAL A 82 20.38 -3.24 7.14
CA VAL A 82 19.83 -2.72 5.89
C VAL A 82 20.09 -1.22 5.77
N ASP A 83 20.16 -0.69 4.55
CA ASP A 83 20.42 0.74 4.31
C ASP A 83 19.15 1.58 4.41
N ALA A 84 18.00 0.99 4.03
CA ALA A 84 16.70 1.64 4.16
C ALA A 84 15.60 0.65 4.52
N ILE A 85 14.54 1.18 5.14
CA ILE A 85 13.28 0.51 5.44
C ILE A 85 12.16 1.30 4.79
N ALA A 86 11.44 0.68 3.86
CA ALA A 86 10.20 1.17 3.30
C ALA A 86 9.04 0.38 3.92
N ILE A 87 8.24 0.99 4.80
CA ILE A 87 7.23 0.31 5.61
C ILE A 87 5.81 0.80 5.35
N SER A 88 4.88 -0.14 5.17
CA SER A 88 3.44 0.08 5.35
C SER A 88 3.05 -0.34 6.77
N ALA A 89 2.61 0.63 7.59
CA ALA A 89 2.52 0.47 9.03
C ALA A 89 1.17 -0.10 9.50
N ASN A 90 1.20 -1.00 10.47
CA ASN A 90 0.00 -1.47 11.19
C ASN A 90 -0.49 -0.50 12.26
N ASP A 91 0.43 0.30 12.81
CA ASP A 91 0.13 1.33 13.82
C ASP A 91 1.07 2.53 13.62
N PRO A 92 0.54 3.77 13.58
CA PRO A 92 1.36 4.95 13.30
C PRO A 92 2.33 5.31 14.44
N ASP A 93 1.97 5.06 15.68
CA ASP A 93 2.67 5.54 16.87
C ASP A 93 3.54 4.43 17.52
N ALA A 94 3.02 3.21 17.60
CA ALA A 94 3.71 2.09 18.23
C ALA A 94 5.04 1.73 17.54
N LEU A 95 5.16 2.01 16.22
CA LEU A 95 6.38 1.76 15.46
C LEU A 95 7.44 2.86 15.59
N VAL A 96 7.09 4.05 16.12
CA VAL A 96 8.01 5.18 16.21
C VAL A 96 9.30 4.88 16.99
N PRO A 97 9.25 4.22 18.16
CA PRO A 97 10.48 3.96 18.91
C PRO A 97 11.50 3.10 18.15
N VAL A 98 11.05 2.00 17.51
CA VAL A 98 11.93 1.10 16.76
C VAL A 98 12.47 1.76 15.50
N LEU A 99 11.66 2.57 14.81
CA LEU A 99 12.08 3.28 13.60
C LEU A 99 13.03 4.45 13.93
N LYS A 100 12.85 5.15 15.05
CA LYS A 100 13.85 6.08 15.56
C LYS A 100 15.19 5.41 15.82
N LYS A 101 15.18 4.21 16.43
CA LYS A 101 16.40 3.42 16.64
C LYS A 101 17.06 3.05 15.29
N ALA A 102 16.28 2.72 14.26
CA ALA A 102 16.81 2.49 12.91
C ALA A 102 17.48 3.75 12.35
N MET A 103 16.80 4.90 12.40
CA MET A 103 17.37 6.18 11.93
C MET A 103 18.62 6.61 12.70
N GLN A 104 18.69 6.38 14.02
CA GLN A 104 19.89 6.65 14.83
C GLN A 104 21.09 5.80 14.40
N ARG A 105 20.86 4.64 13.75
CA ARG A 105 21.90 3.78 13.16
C ARG A 105 22.20 4.11 11.70
N GLY A 106 21.65 5.21 11.17
CA GLY A 106 21.85 5.67 9.80
C GLY A 106 20.92 5.04 8.77
N ILE A 107 20.05 4.09 9.16
CA ILE A 107 19.07 3.46 8.27
C ILE A 107 18.02 4.51 7.85
N LYS A 108 17.77 4.63 6.56
CA LYS A 108 16.73 5.55 6.05
C LYS A 108 15.34 4.93 6.22
N VAL A 109 14.34 5.77 6.48
CA VAL A 109 12.97 5.30 6.70
C VAL A 109 11.98 6.06 5.81
N VAL A 110 11.32 5.32 4.94
CA VAL A 110 10.15 5.73 4.17
C VAL A 110 8.93 4.98 4.69
N SER A 111 7.83 5.64 4.95
CA SER A 111 6.54 4.94 5.05
C SER A 111 5.76 5.10 3.73
N TRP A 112 5.01 4.09 3.37
CA TRP A 112 4.20 4.06 2.15
C TRP A 112 2.86 3.38 2.42
N ASP A 113 1.82 3.66 1.61
CA ASP A 113 0.47 3.16 1.83
C ASP A 113 -0.08 3.58 3.20
N SER A 114 0.23 2.87 4.26
CA SER A 114 -0.15 3.19 5.64
C SER A 114 1.01 3.86 6.39
N GLY A 115 0.80 5.09 6.84
CA GLY A 115 1.86 5.95 7.36
C GLY A 115 2.25 5.66 8.81
N VAL A 116 3.52 5.94 9.09
CA VAL A 116 4.06 6.10 10.46
C VAL A 116 3.99 7.59 10.83
N ALA A 117 3.81 7.91 12.11
CA ALA A 117 3.91 9.28 12.58
C ALA A 117 5.26 9.91 12.18
N LYS A 118 5.27 11.22 11.89
CA LYS A 118 6.43 11.96 11.35
C LYS A 118 7.75 11.69 12.09
N ALA A 119 7.68 11.51 13.39
CA ALA A 119 8.87 11.25 14.20
C ALA A 119 9.56 9.91 13.91
N GLY A 120 8.89 8.98 13.22
CA GLY A 120 9.38 7.64 12.88
C GLY A 120 9.78 7.48 11.41
N ARG A 121 9.73 8.54 10.58
CA ARG A 121 10.00 8.46 9.14
C ARG A 121 10.63 9.74 8.60
N GLN A 122 11.20 9.68 7.41
CA GLN A 122 11.70 10.84 6.68
C GLN A 122 10.71 11.25 5.58
N ILE A 123 10.19 10.28 4.81
CA ILE A 123 9.20 10.51 3.74
C ILE A 123 7.98 9.59 3.97
N HIS A 124 6.78 10.07 3.61
CA HIS A 124 5.59 9.24 3.46
C HIS A 124 5.01 9.35 2.06
N LEU A 125 4.83 8.21 1.41
CA LEU A 125 4.19 8.10 0.12
C LEU A 125 2.74 7.62 0.28
N ASN A 126 1.80 8.54 0.19
CA ASN A 126 0.40 8.19 0.03
C ASN A 126 0.18 7.59 -1.37
N PRO A 127 -0.63 6.54 -1.50
CA PRO A 127 -0.94 5.98 -2.82
C PRO A 127 -1.70 6.98 -3.70
N SER A 128 -2.52 7.84 -3.08
CA SER A 128 -3.26 8.93 -3.73
C SER A 128 -3.55 10.04 -2.72
N ASN A 129 -4.19 11.12 -3.17
CA ASN A 129 -4.71 12.15 -2.29
C ASN A 129 -5.81 11.56 -1.38
N ASN A 130 -5.65 11.68 -0.06
CA ASN A 130 -6.55 11.08 0.91
C ASN A 130 -8.00 11.58 0.81
N ALA A 131 -8.20 12.88 0.53
CA ALA A 131 -9.54 13.44 0.34
C ALA A 131 -10.21 12.86 -0.91
N LEU A 132 -9.45 12.69 -2.00
CA LEU A 132 -9.93 12.05 -3.22
C LEU A 132 -10.31 10.59 -3.00
N ILE A 133 -9.51 9.83 -2.23
CA ILE A 133 -9.84 8.44 -1.87
C ILE A 133 -11.15 8.41 -1.06
N GLY A 134 -11.27 9.27 -0.06
CA GLY A 134 -12.50 9.38 0.74
C GLY A 134 -13.72 9.70 -0.10
N GLU A 135 -13.64 10.71 -0.97
CA GLU A 135 -14.73 11.10 -1.86
C GLU A 135 -15.07 9.99 -2.88
N THR A 136 -14.06 9.31 -3.44
CA THR A 136 -14.27 8.17 -4.36
C THR A 136 -15.07 7.06 -3.70
N ASN A 137 -14.74 6.67 -2.46
CA ASN A 137 -15.47 5.63 -1.74
C ASN A 137 -16.95 6.02 -1.51
N VAL A 138 -17.23 7.27 -1.13
CA VAL A 138 -18.61 7.74 -0.92
C VAL A 138 -19.36 7.83 -2.23
N LYS A 139 -18.71 8.31 -3.30
CA LYS A 139 -19.30 8.36 -4.64
C LYS A 139 -19.67 6.96 -5.15
N LEU A 140 -18.77 5.98 -4.99
CA LEU A 140 -19.04 4.59 -5.38
C LEU A 140 -20.22 4.00 -4.59
N ALA A 141 -20.37 4.34 -3.30
CA ALA A 141 -21.53 3.94 -2.52
C ALA A 141 -22.82 4.58 -3.03
N ALA A 142 -22.80 5.87 -3.35
CA ALA A 142 -23.95 6.57 -3.93
C ALA A 142 -24.35 6.00 -5.31
N ASP A 143 -23.36 5.69 -6.15
CA ASP A 143 -23.58 5.05 -7.46
C ASP A 143 -24.17 3.63 -7.29
N ALA A 144 -23.75 2.89 -6.27
CA ALA A 144 -24.32 1.58 -5.94
C ALA A 144 -25.77 1.69 -5.46
N LEU A 145 -26.12 2.67 -4.62
CA LEU A 145 -27.52 2.94 -4.22
C LEU A 145 -28.38 3.28 -5.43
N LYS A 146 -27.88 4.14 -6.33
CA LYS A 146 -28.57 4.47 -7.57
C LYS A 146 -28.81 3.23 -8.44
N ALA A 147 -27.84 2.32 -8.52
CA ALA A 147 -27.98 1.06 -9.28
C ALA A 147 -29.01 0.09 -8.64
N LEU A 148 -29.30 0.24 -7.33
CA LEU A 148 -30.39 -0.46 -6.64
C LEU A 148 -31.73 0.24 -6.74
N ASN A 149 -31.82 1.41 -7.40
CA ASN A 149 -33.00 2.30 -7.43
C ASN A 149 -33.41 2.74 -6.01
N VAL A 150 -32.45 3.01 -5.14
CA VAL A 150 -32.64 3.45 -3.75
C VAL A 150 -32.23 4.92 -3.64
N GLU A 151 -33.18 5.79 -3.28
CA GLU A 151 -32.93 7.24 -3.13
C GLU A 151 -32.02 7.53 -1.92
N LYS A 152 -32.22 6.81 -0.81
CA LYS A 152 -31.41 6.89 0.40
C LYS A 152 -31.32 5.51 1.05
N GLY A 153 -30.09 5.06 1.37
CA GLY A 153 -29.88 3.72 1.91
C GLY A 153 -28.77 3.65 2.93
N ASP A 154 -28.84 2.63 3.79
CA ASP A 154 -27.85 2.33 4.80
C ASP A 154 -26.58 1.78 4.14
N VAL A 155 -25.44 2.35 4.56
CA VAL A 155 -24.10 2.01 4.11
C VAL A 155 -23.24 1.69 5.32
N ALA A 156 -22.55 0.56 5.31
CA ALA A 156 -21.57 0.21 6.32
C ALA A 156 -20.16 0.26 5.73
N VAL A 157 -19.15 0.59 6.54
CA VAL A 157 -17.74 0.46 6.18
C VAL A 157 -17.17 -0.80 6.83
N LEU A 158 -16.46 -1.60 6.04
CA LEU A 158 -15.64 -2.73 6.53
C LEU A 158 -14.16 -2.40 6.31
N SER A 159 -13.49 -1.97 7.37
CA SER A 159 -12.10 -1.51 7.39
C SER A 159 -11.13 -2.62 7.80
N ALA A 160 -9.83 -2.33 7.77
CA ALA A 160 -8.75 -3.17 8.29
C ALA A 160 -8.74 -3.18 9.83
N THR A 161 -7.63 -2.79 10.44
CA THR A 161 -7.52 -2.67 11.90
C THR A 161 -7.98 -1.29 12.40
N PRO A 162 -8.40 -1.17 13.66
CA PRO A 162 -8.70 0.13 14.26
C PRO A 162 -7.54 1.12 14.27
N THR A 163 -6.29 0.64 14.15
CA THR A 163 -5.06 1.45 14.14
C THR A 163 -4.53 1.74 12.73
N SER A 164 -5.16 1.21 11.68
CA SER A 164 -4.71 1.37 10.29
C SER A 164 -4.76 2.83 9.85
N THR A 165 -3.61 3.50 9.76
CA THR A 165 -3.48 4.96 9.54
C THR A 165 -4.17 5.41 8.26
N ASN A 166 -3.88 4.74 7.14
CA ASN A 166 -4.43 5.08 5.83
C ASN A 166 -5.96 4.98 5.82
N GLN A 167 -6.51 3.85 6.26
CA GLN A 167 -7.96 3.62 6.22
C GLN A 167 -8.71 4.53 7.19
N ASN A 168 -8.16 4.80 8.39
CA ASN A 168 -8.74 5.75 9.32
C ASN A 168 -8.79 7.16 8.72
N THR A 169 -7.72 7.57 8.02
CA THR A 169 -7.68 8.85 7.31
C THR A 169 -8.75 8.90 6.20
N TRP A 170 -8.85 7.85 5.38
CA TRP A 170 -9.85 7.79 4.30
C TRP A 170 -11.28 7.79 4.84
N ILE A 171 -11.56 7.07 5.94
CA ILE A 171 -12.88 7.08 6.61
C ILE A 171 -13.19 8.48 7.17
N ALA A 172 -12.19 9.18 7.72
CA ALA A 172 -12.39 10.56 8.16
C ALA A 172 -12.73 11.49 6.98
N GLU A 173 -12.05 11.34 5.84
CA GLU A 173 -12.36 12.08 4.61
C GLU A 173 -13.74 11.69 4.03
N MET A 174 -14.11 10.39 4.06
CA MET A 174 -15.47 9.96 3.70
C MET A 174 -16.53 10.73 4.51
N LYS A 175 -16.36 10.80 5.84
CA LYS A 175 -17.29 11.50 6.73
C LYS A 175 -17.43 12.99 6.42
N LYS A 176 -16.34 13.65 6.01
CA LYS A 176 -16.33 15.08 5.62
C LYS A 176 -17.16 15.34 4.37
N VAL A 177 -17.18 14.41 3.42
CA VAL A 177 -17.88 14.59 2.14
C VAL A 177 -19.31 14.07 2.13
N LEU A 178 -19.75 13.31 3.15
CA LEU A 178 -21.14 12.82 3.25
C LEU A 178 -22.22 13.88 3.00
N PRO A 179 -22.09 15.16 3.45
CA PRO A 179 -23.10 16.18 3.16
C PRO A 179 -23.33 16.43 1.65
N LYS A 180 -22.35 16.12 0.79
CA LYS A 180 -22.49 16.20 -0.66
C LYS A 180 -23.25 14.99 -1.27
N TYR A 181 -23.41 13.93 -0.50
CA TYR A 181 -24.01 12.66 -0.92
C TYR A 181 -25.17 12.25 0.00
N PRO A 182 -26.31 12.99 -0.01
CA PRO A 182 -27.41 12.81 0.92
C PRO A 182 -28.12 11.44 0.81
N SER A 183 -27.86 10.70 -0.27
CA SER A 183 -28.34 9.33 -0.45
C SER A 183 -27.61 8.32 0.46
N VAL A 184 -26.41 8.64 0.92
CA VAL A 184 -25.56 7.73 1.72
C VAL A 184 -25.82 7.95 3.20
N ASN A 185 -26.43 6.95 3.88
CA ASN A 185 -26.57 6.92 5.34
C ASN A 185 -25.50 5.99 5.93
N LEU A 186 -24.37 6.55 6.36
CA LEU A 186 -23.30 5.76 6.97
C LEU A 186 -23.70 5.34 8.40
N VAL A 187 -24.01 4.05 8.59
CA VAL A 187 -24.55 3.52 9.86
C VAL A 187 -23.49 2.99 10.80
N THR A 188 -22.37 2.45 10.29
CA THR A 188 -21.33 1.86 11.14
C THR A 188 -20.00 1.67 10.40
N VAL A 189 -18.94 1.41 11.19
CA VAL A 189 -17.63 0.95 10.74
C VAL A 189 -17.30 -0.34 11.49
N ALA A 190 -17.02 -1.41 10.75
CA ALA A 190 -16.55 -2.69 11.28
C ALA A 190 -15.08 -2.91 10.86
N TYR A 191 -14.37 -3.80 11.55
CA TYR A 191 -12.94 -4.03 11.37
C TYR A 191 -12.63 -5.52 11.15
N GLY A 192 -12.18 -5.84 9.95
CA GLY A 192 -11.82 -7.20 9.52
C GLY A 192 -10.34 -7.54 9.68
N ASP A 193 -9.51 -6.60 10.20
CA ASP A 193 -8.07 -6.73 10.47
C ASP A 193 -7.22 -7.08 9.24
N ASP A 194 -7.70 -6.79 8.02
CA ASP A 194 -7.11 -7.26 6.75
C ASP A 194 -6.93 -8.80 6.70
N LEU A 195 -7.74 -9.53 7.46
CA LEU A 195 -7.80 -10.99 7.47
C LEU A 195 -9.08 -11.46 6.78
N SER A 196 -8.96 -12.37 5.80
CA SER A 196 -10.08 -12.83 4.99
C SER A 196 -11.21 -13.41 5.83
N ASP A 197 -10.88 -14.34 6.75
CA ASP A 197 -11.88 -15.00 7.59
C ASP A 197 -12.59 -14.03 8.56
N LYS A 198 -11.86 -13.08 9.14
CA LYS A 198 -12.44 -12.09 10.03
C LYS A 198 -13.31 -11.11 9.23
N SER A 199 -12.81 -10.60 8.10
CA SER A 199 -13.57 -9.72 7.22
C SER A 199 -14.87 -10.37 6.73
N TYR A 200 -14.83 -11.67 6.40
CA TYR A 200 -16.03 -12.41 6.03
C TYR A 200 -17.04 -12.48 7.18
N ARG A 201 -16.60 -12.84 8.41
CA ARG A 201 -17.50 -12.89 9.59
C ARG A 201 -18.08 -11.52 9.92
N GLU A 202 -17.29 -10.46 9.83
CA GLU A 202 -17.76 -9.09 10.04
C GLU A 202 -18.79 -8.69 8.97
N ALA A 203 -18.57 -9.02 7.71
CA ALA A 203 -19.53 -8.76 6.63
C ALA A 203 -20.86 -9.51 6.87
N VAL A 204 -20.81 -10.79 7.26
CA VAL A 204 -22.01 -11.56 7.65
C VAL A 204 -22.69 -10.93 8.85
N GLY A 205 -21.93 -10.46 9.85
CA GLY A 205 -22.42 -9.74 11.01
C GLY A 205 -23.17 -8.45 10.62
N LEU A 206 -22.60 -7.66 9.72
CA LEU A 206 -23.21 -6.44 9.18
C LEU A 206 -24.56 -6.75 8.50
N LEU A 207 -24.60 -7.79 7.64
CA LEU A 207 -25.82 -8.18 6.92
C LEU A 207 -26.93 -8.67 7.85
N LYS A 208 -26.59 -9.21 9.03
CA LYS A 208 -27.56 -9.65 10.05
C LYS A 208 -28.03 -8.50 10.95
N THR A 209 -27.09 -7.64 11.37
CA THR A 209 -27.36 -6.54 12.32
C THR A 209 -28.12 -5.40 11.67
N TYR A 210 -27.87 -5.17 10.36
CA TYR A 210 -28.49 -4.11 9.57
C TYR A 210 -29.29 -4.73 8.41
N PRO A 211 -30.54 -5.22 8.64
CA PRO A 211 -31.32 -5.94 7.64
C PRO A 211 -31.64 -5.08 6.40
N ASP A 212 -31.66 -3.76 6.55
CA ASP A 212 -31.90 -2.77 5.49
C ASP A 212 -30.63 -2.28 4.82
N LEU A 213 -29.46 -2.83 5.19
CA LEU A 213 -28.17 -2.48 4.57
C LEU A 213 -28.22 -2.65 3.05
N LYS A 214 -27.75 -1.63 2.32
CA LYS A 214 -27.73 -1.61 0.85
C LYS A 214 -26.32 -1.68 0.29
N VAL A 215 -25.33 -1.13 0.99
CA VAL A 215 -23.96 -1.11 0.51
C VAL A 215 -22.96 -1.41 1.64
N ILE A 216 -21.99 -2.25 1.34
CA ILE A 216 -20.77 -2.39 2.15
C ILE A 216 -19.64 -1.72 1.38
N VAL A 217 -19.05 -0.67 1.94
CA VAL A 217 -17.82 -0.05 1.44
C VAL A 217 -16.64 -0.65 2.18
N SER A 218 -15.71 -1.27 1.47
CA SER A 218 -14.48 -1.75 2.09
C SER A 218 -13.26 -1.07 1.46
N PRO A 219 -12.56 -0.19 2.20
CA PRO A 219 -11.30 0.40 1.76
C PRO A 219 -10.10 -0.57 1.95
N SER A 220 -10.36 -1.85 2.12
CA SER A 220 -9.39 -2.94 2.26
C SER A 220 -9.51 -3.90 1.08
N SER A 221 -8.39 -4.22 0.40
CA SER A 221 -8.36 -5.18 -0.71
C SER A 221 -8.80 -6.58 -0.27
N VAL A 222 -8.48 -6.99 0.95
CA VAL A 222 -8.94 -8.25 1.55
C VAL A 222 -10.41 -8.15 1.96
N GLY A 223 -10.78 -7.06 2.61
CA GLY A 223 -12.14 -6.86 3.13
C GLY A 223 -13.20 -6.81 2.04
N ILE A 224 -12.91 -6.17 0.89
CA ILE A 224 -13.87 -6.05 -0.22
C ILE A 224 -14.18 -7.42 -0.85
N VAL A 225 -13.17 -8.28 -1.03
CA VAL A 225 -13.35 -9.64 -1.55
C VAL A 225 -14.18 -10.49 -0.58
N ALA A 226 -13.82 -10.44 0.71
CA ALA A 226 -14.53 -11.17 1.75
C ALA A 226 -16.00 -10.72 1.89
N ALA A 227 -16.25 -9.40 1.80
CA ALA A 227 -17.62 -8.85 1.81
C ALA A 227 -18.43 -9.28 0.58
N ALA A 228 -17.80 -9.30 -0.61
CA ALA A 228 -18.47 -9.76 -1.82
C ALA A 228 -18.85 -11.25 -1.73
N GLN A 229 -17.96 -12.08 -1.16
CA GLN A 229 -18.26 -13.48 -0.91
C GLN A 229 -19.40 -13.64 0.12
N ALA A 230 -19.39 -12.86 1.21
CA ALA A 230 -20.47 -12.88 2.20
C ALA A 230 -21.82 -12.49 1.60
N VAL A 231 -21.88 -11.44 0.77
CA VAL A 231 -23.10 -11.03 0.06
C VAL A 231 -23.62 -12.16 -0.83
N LYS A 232 -22.72 -12.86 -1.55
CA LYS A 232 -23.08 -14.01 -2.38
C LYS A 232 -23.64 -15.17 -1.56
N ASP A 233 -22.93 -15.59 -0.52
CA ASP A 233 -23.30 -16.75 0.31
C ASP A 233 -24.59 -16.53 1.10
N GLN A 234 -24.86 -15.28 1.48
CA GLN A 234 -26.12 -14.89 2.15
C GLN A 234 -27.28 -14.64 1.17
N GLY A 235 -27.10 -14.92 -0.14
CA GLY A 235 -28.15 -14.73 -1.14
C GLY A 235 -28.61 -13.27 -1.31
N LYS A 236 -27.71 -12.31 -1.08
CA LYS A 236 -28.01 -10.87 -1.11
C LYS A 236 -27.59 -10.18 -2.42
N ILE A 237 -27.08 -10.92 -3.43
CA ILE A 237 -26.79 -10.36 -4.74
C ILE A 237 -28.04 -9.66 -5.31
N GLY A 238 -27.87 -8.45 -5.84
CA GLY A 238 -28.95 -7.61 -6.33
C GLY A 238 -29.75 -6.87 -5.25
N LYS A 239 -29.47 -7.12 -3.94
CA LYS A 239 -30.08 -6.44 -2.80
C LYS A 239 -29.06 -5.60 -2.03
N VAL A 240 -27.83 -6.07 -1.95
CA VAL A 240 -26.70 -5.40 -1.32
C VAL A 240 -25.53 -5.40 -2.30
N TYR A 241 -24.89 -4.26 -2.51
CA TYR A 241 -23.66 -4.16 -3.28
C TYR A 241 -22.45 -3.96 -2.38
N VAL A 242 -21.32 -4.47 -2.87
CA VAL A 242 -20.01 -4.24 -2.26
C VAL A 242 -19.21 -3.34 -3.17
N THR A 243 -18.55 -2.34 -2.59
CA THR A 243 -17.67 -1.40 -3.29
C THR A 243 -16.50 -1.00 -2.37
N GLY A 244 -15.60 -0.16 -2.84
CA GLY A 244 -14.44 0.30 -2.09
C GLY A 244 -13.16 0.19 -2.88
N LEU A 245 -12.08 -0.30 -2.22
CA LEU A 245 -10.76 -0.43 -2.82
C LEU A 245 -10.37 -1.91 -2.93
N GLY A 246 -10.07 -2.38 -4.14
CA GLY A 246 -9.77 -3.80 -4.38
C GLY A 246 -8.93 -4.04 -5.61
N LEU A 247 -8.26 -5.19 -5.67
CA LEU A 247 -7.49 -5.59 -6.84
C LEU A 247 -8.43 -6.10 -7.95
N PRO A 248 -8.25 -5.66 -9.20
CA PRO A 248 -9.04 -6.16 -10.32
C PRO A 248 -9.02 -7.68 -10.48
N SER A 249 -7.86 -8.33 -10.27
CA SER A 249 -7.72 -9.79 -10.34
C SER A 249 -8.59 -10.52 -9.31
N GLU A 250 -8.71 -9.98 -8.09
CA GLU A 250 -9.48 -10.58 -7.00
C GLU A 250 -10.97 -10.25 -7.09
N MET A 251 -11.31 -9.04 -7.60
CA MET A 251 -12.68 -8.54 -7.67
C MET A 251 -13.42 -8.89 -8.98
N ALA A 252 -12.74 -9.45 -9.98
CA ALA A 252 -13.36 -9.80 -11.27
C ALA A 252 -14.57 -10.73 -11.10
N GLY A 253 -14.47 -11.72 -10.21
CA GLY A 253 -15.58 -12.62 -9.88
C GLY A 253 -16.78 -11.91 -9.25
N ALA A 254 -16.53 -10.93 -8.38
CA ALA A 254 -17.56 -10.14 -7.72
C ALA A 254 -18.31 -9.22 -8.71
N VAL A 255 -17.60 -8.63 -9.67
CA VAL A 255 -18.20 -7.83 -10.74
C VAL A 255 -19.06 -8.71 -11.65
N LYS A 256 -18.53 -9.85 -12.09
CA LYS A 256 -19.23 -10.80 -12.98
C LYS A 256 -20.47 -11.42 -12.32
N SER A 257 -20.42 -11.69 -11.03
CA SER A 257 -21.57 -12.23 -10.29
C SER A 257 -22.61 -11.16 -9.93
N GLY A 258 -22.28 -9.88 -10.07
CA GLY A 258 -23.14 -8.77 -9.68
C GLY A 258 -23.14 -8.46 -8.18
N ALA A 259 -22.22 -9.01 -7.39
CA ALA A 259 -22.02 -8.63 -5.99
C ALA A 259 -21.38 -7.23 -5.86
N SER A 260 -20.62 -6.80 -6.86
CA SER A 260 -20.08 -5.45 -6.98
C SER A 260 -20.43 -4.86 -8.36
N LYS A 261 -20.79 -3.59 -8.40
CA LYS A 261 -20.96 -2.86 -9.66
C LYS A 261 -19.68 -2.19 -10.12
N SER A 262 -18.97 -1.62 -9.18
CA SER A 262 -17.70 -0.94 -9.40
C SER A 262 -16.93 -0.85 -8.09
N PHE A 263 -15.63 -0.67 -8.21
CA PHE A 263 -14.70 -0.42 -7.13
C PHE A 263 -13.53 0.38 -7.68
N ALA A 264 -12.62 0.84 -6.83
CA ALA A 264 -11.47 1.59 -7.29
C ALA A 264 -10.18 1.04 -6.67
N ILE A 265 -9.06 1.36 -7.26
CA ILE A 265 -7.73 1.31 -6.67
C ILE A 265 -6.74 2.05 -7.57
N TRP A 266 -5.58 2.40 -7.04
CA TRP A 266 -4.37 2.75 -7.79
C TRP A 266 -3.58 1.48 -8.15
N ASN A 267 -2.53 1.63 -8.96
CA ASN A 267 -1.66 0.50 -9.28
C ASN A 267 -0.70 0.20 -8.10
N PRO A 268 -0.81 -0.93 -7.40
CA PRO A 268 0.09 -1.28 -6.30
C PRO A 268 1.52 -1.60 -6.77
N ILE A 269 1.71 -2.06 -8.01
CA ILE A 269 3.04 -2.28 -8.60
C ILE A 269 3.79 -0.95 -8.66
N ASP A 270 3.15 0.10 -9.17
CA ASP A 270 3.73 1.44 -9.23
C ASP A 270 4.03 1.99 -7.83
N LEU A 271 3.21 1.66 -6.84
CA LEU A 271 3.41 2.11 -5.46
C LEU A 271 4.66 1.49 -4.82
N GLY A 272 4.86 0.18 -4.97
CA GLY A 272 6.06 -0.50 -4.49
C GLY A 272 7.32 -0.07 -5.24
N TYR A 273 7.20 0.14 -6.55
CA TYR A 273 8.26 0.72 -7.38
C TYR A 273 8.68 2.11 -6.86
N ALA A 274 7.72 3.02 -6.70
CA ALA A 274 7.97 4.36 -6.20
C ALA A 274 8.56 4.37 -4.77
N ALA A 275 8.03 3.55 -3.85
CA ALA A 275 8.53 3.46 -2.48
C ALA A 275 10.02 3.02 -2.44
N THR A 276 10.43 2.15 -3.36
CA THR A 276 11.82 1.70 -3.50
C THR A 276 12.72 2.84 -4.00
N TYR A 277 12.28 3.61 -5.01
CA TYR A 277 13.01 4.78 -5.48
C TYR A 277 13.17 5.85 -4.40
N LEU A 278 12.11 6.13 -3.62
CA LEU A 278 12.18 7.09 -2.51
C LEU A 278 13.20 6.64 -1.44
N ALA A 279 13.25 5.35 -1.16
CA ALA A 279 14.21 4.79 -0.21
C ALA A 279 15.65 4.91 -0.73
N ASP A 280 15.88 4.62 -2.01
CA ASP A 280 17.17 4.79 -2.68
C ASP A 280 17.62 6.26 -2.71
N ASP A 281 16.72 7.18 -3.07
CA ASP A 281 16.97 8.63 -3.04
C ASP A 281 17.43 9.11 -1.66
N LEU A 282 16.81 8.60 -0.59
CA LEU A 282 17.24 8.93 0.77
C LEU A 282 18.62 8.36 1.09
N VAL A 283 18.93 7.13 0.66
CA VAL A 283 20.25 6.50 0.87
C VAL A 283 21.32 7.27 0.13
N LYS A 284 21.08 7.61 -1.13
CA LYS A 284 22.01 8.36 -2.01
C LYS A 284 22.07 9.86 -1.69
N GLY A 285 21.13 10.37 -0.87
CA GLY A 285 21.06 11.79 -0.51
C GLY A 285 20.60 12.70 -1.66
N THR A 286 19.85 12.17 -2.62
CA THR A 286 19.31 12.90 -3.78
C THR A 286 17.90 13.45 -3.52
N ALA A 287 17.17 12.89 -2.55
CA ALA A 287 15.90 13.45 -2.09
C ALA A 287 16.10 14.83 -1.47
N THR A 288 15.21 15.77 -1.81
CA THR A 288 15.15 17.10 -1.17
C THR A 288 14.00 17.16 -0.15
N LYS A 289 13.89 18.28 0.57
CA LYS A 289 12.75 18.51 1.47
C LYS A 289 11.42 18.70 0.72
N ASP A 290 11.46 19.06 -0.56
CA ASP A 290 10.28 19.44 -1.35
C ASP A 290 9.90 18.39 -2.38
N GLU A 291 10.82 17.47 -2.75
CA GLU A 291 10.57 16.45 -3.76
C GLU A 291 11.53 15.26 -3.64
N ALA A 292 11.06 14.10 -4.13
CA ALA A 292 11.85 12.88 -4.28
C ALA A 292 11.48 12.15 -5.58
N SER A 293 12.38 11.29 -6.08
CA SER A 293 12.18 10.53 -7.33
C SER A 293 11.25 9.34 -7.13
N MET A 294 10.39 9.11 -8.11
CA MET A 294 9.64 7.88 -8.27
C MET A 294 10.05 7.13 -9.56
N GLY A 295 11.31 7.29 -9.99
CA GLY A 295 11.82 6.67 -11.21
C GLY A 295 11.03 7.05 -12.47
N LYS A 296 10.59 6.07 -13.24
CA LYS A 296 9.79 6.28 -14.47
C LYS A 296 8.44 6.98 -14.23
N LEU A 297 7.96 7.02 -12.97
CA LEU A 297 6.72 7.71 -12.59
C LEU A 297 6.93 9.21 -12.34
N GLY A 298 8.16 9.71 -12.49
CA GLY A 298 8.51 11.11 -12.30
C GLY A 298 8.91 11.43 -10.85
N LYS A 299 8.42 12.55 -10.32
CA LYS A 299 8.76 13.00 -8.96
C LYS A 299 7.49 13.21 -8.13
N VAL A 300 7.56 12.88 -6.85
CA VAL A 300 6.55 13.26 -5.87
C VAL A 300 6.93 14.58 -5.22
N LYS A 301 5.97 15.49 -5.13
CA LYS A 301 6.09 16.71 -4.32
C LYS A 301 5.77 16.36 -2.87
N LEU A 302 6.61 16.85 -1.97
CA LEU A 302 6.47 16.63 -0.53
C LEU A 302 5.92 17.91 0.13
N ASP A 303 4.96 17.74 1.01
CA ASP A 303 4.45 18.81 1.87
C ASP A 303 5.37 19.07 3.08
N ALA A 304 4.99 19.98 3.95
CA ALA A 304 5.76 20.34 5.15
C ALA A 304 5.90 19.17 6.15
N ASP A 305 5.04 18.15 6.03
CA ASP A 305 5.13 16.93 6.81
C ASP A 305 6.07 15.88 6.19
N GLY A 306 6.57 16.12 4.98
CA GLY A 306 7.35 15.16 4.18
C GLY A 306 6.47 14.09 3.56
N SER A 307 5.20 14.38 3.31
CA SER A 307 4.24 13.46 2.69
C SER A 307 3.92 13.90 1.27
N GLY A 308 3.74 12.93 0.38
CA GLY A 308 3.32 13.17 -1.00
C GLY A 308 2.36 12.09 -1.48
N ALA A 309 1.65 12.36 -2.58
CA ALA A 309 0.70 11.43 -3.19
C ALA A 309 1.18 10.98 -4.57
N MET A 310 1.10 9.66 -4.86
CA MET A 310 1.62 9.07 -6.08
C MET A 310 0.69 9.26 -7.28
N ALA A 311 -0.59 8.87 -7.14
CA ALA A 311 -1.50 8.71 -8.27
C ALA A 311 -2.95 9.09 -7.89
N GLU A 312 -3.88 8.92 -8.83
CA GLU A 312 -5.32 8.99 -8.59
C GLU A 312 -5.93 7.59 -8.56
N PRO A 313 -7.02 7.34 -7.80
CA PRO A 313 -7.75 6.09 -7.88
C PRO A 313 -8.38 5.92 -9.26
N PHE A 314 -8.27 4.72 -9.83
CA PHE A 314 -8.95 4.35 -11.07
C PHE A 314 -10.14 3.46 -10.75
N VAL A 315 -11.27 3.70 -11.44
CA VAL A 315 -12.51 2.94 -11.22
C VAL A 315 -12.58 1.75 -12.17
N TYR A 316 -12.86 0.59 -11.60
CA TYR A 316 -13.05 -0.68 -12.30
C TYR A 316 -14.51 -1.11 -12.23
N ASP A 317 -15.04 -1.58 -13.36
CA ASP A 317 -16.39 -2.08 -13.53
C ASP A 317 -16.46 -3.15 -14.63
N ALA A 318 -17.67 -3.55 -15.02
CA ALA A 318 -17.87 -4.57 -16.04
C ALA A 318 -17.30 -4.20 -17.42
N SER A 319 -17.09 -2.93 -17.72
CA SER A 319 -16.58 -2.48 -19.02
C SER A 319 -15.07 -2.67 -19.18
N ASN A 320 -14.32 -2.74 -18.06
CA ASN A 320 -12.87 -2.76 -18.10
C ASN A 320 -12.22 -3.88 -17.30
N ILE A 321 -12.97 -4.57 -16.43
CA ILE A 321 -12.43 -5.57 -15.49
C ILE A 321 -11.66 -6.71 -16.17
N ASP A 322 -12.11 -7.19 -17.33
CA ASP A 322 -11.45 -8.30 -18.04
C ASP A 322 -10.03 -7.95 -18.52
N LYS A 323 -9.78 -6.68 -18.81
CA LYS A 323 -8.46 -6.19 -19.17
C LYS A 323 -7.54 -6.13 -17.94
N PHE A 324 -8.02 -5.48 -16.89
CA PHE A 324 -7.18 -5.16 -15.73
C PHE A 324 -6.98 -6.34 -14.78
N SER A 325 -7.90 -7.30 -14.72
CA SER A 325 -7.77 -8.51 -13.90
C SER A 325 -6.59 -9.41 -14.27
N LYS A 326 -5.92 -9.14 -15.39
CA LYS A 326 -4.71 -9.86 -15.84
C LYS A 326 -3.41 -9.13 -15.49
N ILE A 327 -3.50 -7.94 -14.91
CA ILE A 327 -2.34 -7.07 -14.62
C ILE A 327 -1.95 -7.19 -13.14
N PHE A 328 -2.89 -7.03 -12.24
CA PHE A 328 -2.73 -7.15 -10.79
C PHE A 328 -4.07 -7.40 -10.09
#